data_1252acf81362442f986d551eb0f42e65
#
_entry.id   1252acf81362442f986d551eb0f42e65
#
_cell.length_a   1.000
_cell.length_b   1.000
_cell.length_c   1.000
_cell.angle_alpha   90.00
_cell.angle_beta   90.00
_cell.angle_gamma   90.00
#
_symmetry.space_group_name_H-M   'P 1'
#
loop_
_entity.id
_entity.type
_entity.pdbx_description
1 polymer ?
#
loop_
_entity_poly.entity_id
_entity_poly.type
_entity_poly.pdbx_seq_one_letter_code
_entity_poly.pdbx_strand_id
1 'polypeptide(L)'
;SSRSISLEKYQEFIVEEDRMSFTNWCRKNEEGLNEESISYRVRVAGEIYYMRLQAYLRDELPNGSCNIEGYIQNITDIQRRRNDINTLTHAINNAKESIFAAKEDGTLIFANRQFLHNHGIPESEEIGKLKIYEIAGDMNTQKDWHERCKDILHGGSRSFVAHHPSKVSKNIFCLLYT
;
A
#
# COMPACT_ATOMS: atom_id res chain seq x y z
N SER A 1 13.47 0.89 -37.17
CA SER A 1 12.84 2.18 -37.49
C SER A 1 12.32 2.82 -36.25
N SER A 2 12.93 3.92 -35.83
CA SER A 2 12.41 4.72 -34.72
C SER A 2 11.09 5.36 -35.16
N ARG A 3 10.00 5.08 -34.45
CA ARG A 3 8.74 5.80 -34.64
C ARG A 3 8.72 6.97 -33.68
N SER A 4 8.71 8.19 -34.19
CA SER A 4 8.53 9.40 -33.41
C SER A 4 7.04 9.79 -33.37
N ILE A 5 6.63 10.35 -32.27
CA ILE A 5 5.31 10.96 -32.09
C ILE A 5 5.53 12.38 -31.56
N SER A 6 4.76 13.38 -32.05
CA SER A 6 4.85 14.73 -31.49
C SER A 6 4.24 14.76 -30.08
N LEU A 7 4.69 15.74 -29.29
CA LEU A 7 4.21 15.92 -27.91
C LEU A 7 2.70 16.20 -27.89
N GLU A 8 2.20 17.03 -28.83
CA GLU A 8 0.77 17.33 -28.94
C GLU A 8 -0.04 16.07 -29.19
N LYS A 9 0.40 15.22 -30.13
CA LYS A 9 -0.29 13.98 -30.44
C LYS A 9 -0.21 12.97 -29.30
N TYR A 10 0.87 12.96 -28.52
CA TYR A 10 0.98 12.13 -27.33
C TYR A 10 0.00 12.59 -26.23
N GLN A 11 -0.15 13.90 -26.05
CA GLN A 11 -1.08 14.47 -25.07
C GLN A 11 -2.54 14.08 -25.32
N GLU A 12 -2.94 13.77 -26.55
CA GLU A 12 -4.29 13.28 -26.85
C GLU A 12 -4.64 11.98 -26.13
N PHE A 13 -3.64 11.12 -25.88
CA PHE A 13 -3.81 9.88 -25.14
C PHE A 13 -3.90 10.09 -23.63
N ILE A 14 -3.41 11.24 -23.12
CA ILE A 14 -3.45 11.54 -21.69
C ILE A 14 -4.88 11.85 -21.27
N VAL A 15 -5.30 11.23 -20.15
CA VAL A 15 -6.60 11.50 -19.54
C VAL A 15 -6.70 12.99 -19.20
N GLU A 16 -7.86 13.58 -19.48
CA GLU A 16 -8.05 15.03 -19.46
C GLU A 16 -7.62 15.69 -18.15
N GLU A 17 -7.93 15.07 -17.02
CA GLU A 17 -7.57 15.57 -15.68
C GLU A 17 -6.06 15.63 -15.45
N ASP A 18 -5.27 14.82 -16.16
CA ASP A 18 -3.82 14.74 -15.97
C ASP A 18 -3.05 15.64 -16.96
N ARG A 19 -3.69 16.15 -18.02
CA ARG A 19 -3.05 16.94 -19.09
C ARG A 19 -2.35 18.18 -18.58
N MET A 20 -3.01 18.93 -17.69
CA MET A 20 -2.44 20.16 -17.14
C MET A 20 -1.18 19.87 -16.32
N SER A 21 -1.22 18.86 -15.47
CA SER A 21 -0.07 18.45 -14.67
C SER A 21 1.10 17.99 -15.54
N PHE A 22 0.81 17.21 -16.59
CA PHE A 22 1.79 16.76 -17.55
C PHE A 22 2.45 17.93 -18.31
N THR A 23 1.65 18.86 -18.83
CA THR A 23 2.15 20.05 -19.52
C THR A 23 3.02 20.92 -18.62
N ASN A 24 2.60 21.14 -17.38
CA ASN A 24 3.39 21.89 -16.41
C ASN A 24 4.71 21.19 -16.08
N TRP A 25 4.72 19.86 -15.96
CA TRP A 25 5.95 19.09 -15.78
C TRP A 25 6.93 19.24 -16.96
N CYS A 26 6.41 19.14 -18.21
CA CYS A 26 7.24 19.37 -19.41
C CYS A 26 7.86 20.76 -19.37
N ARG A 27 7.06 21.82 -19.16
CA ARG A 27 7.54 23.20 -19.09
C ARG A 27 8.60 23.43 -18.01
N LYS A 28 8.41 22.90 -16.82
CA LYS A 28 9.38 23.02 -15.71
C LYS A 28 10.72 22.36 -16.06
N ASN A 29 10.70 21.20 -16.70
CA ASN A 29 11.91 20.54 -17.14
C ASN A 29 12.59 21.29 -18.29
N GLU A 30 11.83 21.92 -19.21
CA GLU A 30 12.38 22.84 -20.22
C GLU A 30 13.05 24.06 -19.59
N GLU A 31 12.48 24.62 -18.52
CA GLU A 31 13.03 25.74 -17.74
C GLU A 31 14.20 25.34 -16.82
N GLY A 32 14.53 24.04 -16.74
CA GLY A 32 15.65 23.53 -15.94
C GLY A 32 15.34 23.36 -14.45
N LEU A 33 14.07 23.28 -14.06
CA LEU A 33 13.65 23.11 -12.67
C LEU A 33 13.74 21.65 -12.16
N ASN A 34 14.25 20.72 -12.98
CA ASN A 34 14.61 19.34 -12.65
C ASN A 34 13.55 18.57 -11.83
N GLU A 35 12.31 18.56 -12.27
CA GLU A 35 11.33 17.62 -11.73
C GLU A 35 11.61 16.22 -12.28
N GLU A 36 12.17 15.35 -11.45
CA GLU A 36 12.72 14.06 -11.88
C GLU A 36 11.66 13.10 -12.47
N SER A 37 10.45 13.09 -12.00
CA SER A 37 9.41 12.19 -12.51
C SER A 37 8.00 12.72 -12.38
N ILE A 38 7.11 12.29 -13.30
CA ILE A 38 5.67 12.48 -13.22
C ILE A 38 4.95 11.16 -13.46
N SER A 39 3.84 10.94 -12.74
CA SER A 39 2.92 9.85 -13.02
C SER A 39 1.61 10.41 -13.55
N TYR A 40 1.09 9.81 -14.62
CA TYR A 40 -0.12 10.24 -15.32
C TYR A 40 -0.82 9.04 -15.94
N ARG A 41 -2.08 9.22 -16.34
CA ARG A 41 -2.89 8.19 -16.98
C ARG A 41 -3.00 8.44 -18.48
N VAL A 42 -2.91 7.36 -19.25
CA VAL A 42 -3.20 7.39 -20.68
C VAL A 42 -4.38 6.47 -20.99
N ARG A 43 -5.17 6.84 -22.01
CA ARG A 43 -6.26 6.01 -22.50
C ARG A 43 -5.90 5.47 -23.89
N VAL A 44 -5.83 4.14 -24.00
CA VAL A 44 -5.53 3.46 -25.25
C VAL A 44 -6.60 2.38 -25.47
N ALA A 45 -7.27 2.42 -26.61
CA ALA A 45 -8.35 1.50 -26.96
C ALA A 45 -9.45 1.37 -25.87
N GLY A 46 -9.77 2.46 -25.19
CA GLY A 46 -10.76 2.50 -24.11
C GLY A 46 -10.24 2.15 -22.73
N GLU A 47 -9.08 1.52 -22.62
CA GLU A 47 -8.43 1.11 -21.38
C GLU A 47 -7.54 2.20 -20.81
N ILE A 48 -7.47 2.29 -19.47
CA ILE A 48 -6.61 3.24 -18.75
C ILE A 48 -5.34 2.55 -18.29
N TYR A 49 -4.21 3.14 -18.64
CA TYR A 49 -2.87 2.73 -18.21
C TYR A 49 -2.23 3.83 -17.38
N TYR A 50 -1.54 3.45 -16.31
CA TYR A 50 -0.76 4.36 -15.48
C TYR A 50 0.68 4.36 -15.98
N MET A 51 1.16 5.54 -16.32
CA MET A 51 2.50 5.74 -16.85
C MET A 51 3.32 6.57 -15.88
N ARG A 52 4.60 6.29 -15.79
CA ARG A 52 5.59 7.13 -15.13
C ARG A 52 6.61 7.57 -16.15
N LEU A 53 6.78 8.86 -16.31
CA LEU A 53 7.84 9.47 -17.10
C LEU A 53 8.90 10.00 -16.16
N GLN A 54 10.15 9.65 -16.41
CA GLN A 54 11.31 10.12 -15.65
C GLN A 54 12.33 10.74 -16.61
N ALA A 55 12.66 12.02 -16.37
CA ALA A 55 13.75 12.70 -17.07
C ALA A 55 15.07 12.45 -16.33
N TYR A 56 16.18 12.30 -17.05
CA TYR A 56 17.51 12.10 -16.49
C TYR A 56 18.60 12.96 -17.15
N LEU A 57 18.35 13.50 -18.34
CA LEU A 57 19.28 14.37 -19.04
C LEU A 57 18.53 15.51 -19.73
N ARG A 58 19.11 16.71 -19.66
CA ARG A 58 18.67 17.89 -20.37
C ARG A 58 19.86 18.54 -21.06
N ASP A 59 19.78 18.65 -22.37
CA ASP A 59 20.80 19.33 -23.19
C ASP A 59 20.21 20.59 -23.80
N GLU A 60 20.88 21.72 -23.63
CA GLU A 60 20.51 22.95 -24.34
C GLU A 60 21.12 22.96 -25.76
N LEU A 61 20.25 23.21 -26.72
CA LEU A 61 20.66 23.33 -28.12
C LEU A 61 21.03 24.78 -28.45
N PRO A 62 21.91 25.02 -29.48
CA PRO A 62 22.35 26.36 -29.84
C PRO A 62 21.23 27.33 -30.28
N ASN A 63 20.06 26.81 -30.63
CA ASN A 63 18.87 27.58 -31.01
C ASN A 63 17.97 27.99 -29.82
N GLY A 64 18.39 27.68 -28.57
CA GLY A 64 17.65 27.98 -27.35
C GLY A 64 16.56 26.97 -27.03
N SER A 65 16.38 25.90 -27.82
CA SER A 65 15.52 24.76 -27.43
C SER A 65 16.29 23.78 -26.54
N CYS A 66 15.61 22.89 -25.86
CA CYS A 66 16.26 21.85 -25.09
C CYS A 66 15.84 20.45 -25.54
N ASN A 67 16.75 19.52 -25.39
CA ASN A 67 16.50 18.09 -25.51
C ASN A 67 16.36 17.51 -24.11
N ILE A 68 15.28 16.77 -23.83
CA ILE A 68 15.08 16.07 -22.58
C ILE A 68 15.07 14.57 -22.88
N GLU A 69 16.02 13.86 -22.30
CA GLU A 69 16.06 12.41 -22.37
C GLU A 69 15.44 11.81 -21.12
N GLY A 70 14.66 10.77 -21.31
CA GLY A 70 13.97 10.10 -20.24
C GLY A 70 13.44 8.75 -20.66
N TYR A 71 12.78 8.07 -19.75
CA TYR A 71 12.04 6.84 -20.07
C TYR A 71 10.62 6.88 -19.52
N ILE A 72 9.74 6.20 -20.23
CA ILE A 72 8.35 6.02 -19.83
C ILE A 72 8.17 4.56 -19.39
N GLN A 73 7.68 4.38 -18.19
CA GLN A 73 7.38 3.07 -17.62
C GLN A 73 5.87 2.89 -17.46
N ASN A 74 5.35 1.75 -17.88
CA ASN A 74 3.99 1.34 -17.53
C ASN A 74 3.98 0.81 -16.09
N ILE A 75 3.27 1.49 -15.20
CA ILE A 75 3.16 1.14 -13.77
C ILE A 75 1.73 0.65 -13.41
N THR A 76 0.93 0.27 -14.39
CA THR A 76 -0.49 -0.09 -14.20
C THR A 76 -0.64 -1.22 -13.19
N ASP A 77 0.15 -2.29 -13.31
CA ASP A 77 0.05 -3.42 -12.39
C ASP A 77 0.48 -3.05 -10.96
N ILE A 78 1.47 -2.17 -10.83
CA ILE A 78 1.91 -1.65 -9.53
C ILE A 78 0.78 -0.85 -8.88
N GLN A 79 0.13 0.03 -9.64
CA GLN A 79 -0.98 0.85 -9.15
C GLN A 79 -2.22 0.00 -8.82
N ARG A 80 -2.55 -0.99 -9.65
CA ARG A 80 -3.65 -1.92 -9.37
C ARG A 80 -3.43 -2.66 -8.05
N ARG A 81 -2.28 -3.28 -7.89
CA ARG A 81 -1.93 -4.00 -6.63
C ARG A 81 -1.99 -3.08 -5.42
N ARG A 82 -1.48 -1.85 -5.54
CA ARG A 82 -1.52 -0.86 -4.45
C ARG A 82 -2.96 -0.49 -4.08
N ASN A 83 -3.82 -0.29 -5.08
CA ASN A 83 -5.23 0.01 -4.86
C ASN A 83 -5.96 -1.18 -4.21
N ASP A 84 -5.67 -2.41 -4.65
CA ASP A 84 -6.25 -3.63 -4.08
C ASP A 84 -5.85 -3.77 -2.61
N ILE A 85 -4.56 -3.58 -2.28
CA ILE A 85 -4.06 -3.60 -0.90
C ILE A 85 -4.75 -2.52 -0.06
N ASN A 86 -4.87 -1.29 -0.57
CA ASN A 86 -5.54 -0.20 0.14
C ASN A 86 -7.02 -0.54 0.39
N THR A 87 -7.71 -1.07 -0.62
CA THR A 87 -9.13 -1.47 -0.49
C THR A 87 -9.32 -2.55 0.57
N LEU A 88 -8.47 -3.58 0.54
CA LEU A 88 -8.49 -4.66 1.54
C LEU A 88 -8.17 -4.12 2.94
N THR A 89 -7.17 -3.26 3.05
CA THR A 89 -6.80 -2.62 4.33
C THR A 89 -7.95 -1.79 4.89
N HIS A 90 -8.63 -1.01 4.05
CA HIS A 90 -9.81 -0.27 4.46
C HIS A 90 -10.95 -1.19 4.90
N ALA A 91 -11.23 -2.26 4.18
CA ALA A 91 -12.27 -3.22 4.54
C ALA A 91 -11.97 -3.87 5.91
N ILE A 92 -10.73 -4.30 6.12
CA ILE A 92 -10.29 -4.91 7.38
C ILE A 92 -10.37 -3.91 8.54
N ASN A 93 -9.95 -2.66 8.33
CA ASN A 93 -10.00 -1.63 9.38
C ASN A 93 -11.41 -1.19 9.74
N ASN A 94 -12.39 -1.39 8.86
CA ASN A 94 -13.80 -1.10 9.12
C ASN A 94 -14.59 -2.34 9.61
N ALA A 95 -13.95 -3.50 9.69
CA ALA A 95 -14.57 -4.68 10.29
C ALA A 95 -14.85 -4.45 11.78
N LYS A 96 -15.98 -4.98 12.27
CA LYS A 96 -16.37 -4.91 13.69
C LYS A 96 -15.63 -5.94 14.55
N GLU A 97 -15.07 -6.95 13.90
CA GLU A 97 -14.29 -8.02 14.53
C GLU A 97 -12.84 -7.56 14.73
N SER A 98 -12.24 -8.01 15.82
CA SER A 98 -10.79 -7.86 16.04
C SER A 98 -10.03 -8.78 15.11
N ILE A 99 -9.20 -8.19 14.22
CA ILE A 99 -8.38 -8.92 13.26
C ILE A 99 -6.92 -8.56 13.51
N PHE A 100 -6.08 -9.58 13.63
CA PHE A 100 -4.64 -9.39 13.78
C PHE A 100 -3.85 -10.49 13.06
N ALA A 101 -2.58 -10.21 12.80
CA ALA A 101 -1.58 -11.18 12.37
C ALA A 101 -0.35 -11.09 13.26
N ALA A 102 0.21 -12.23 13.63
CA ALA A 102 1.40 -12.30 14.45
C ALA A 102 2.37 -13.37 13.93
N LYS A 103 3.65 -13.19 14.22
CA LYS A 103 4.69 -14.18 13.98
C LYS A 103 4.57 -15.32 15.00
N GLU A 104 5.28 -16.40 14.74
CA GLU A 104 5.39 -17.56 15.65
C GLU A 104 5.90 -17.15 17.05
N ASP A 105 6.79 -16.16 17.13
CA ASP A 105 7.30 -15.62 18.38
C ASP A 105 6.32 -14.68 19.11
N GLY A 106 5.10 -14.54 18.58
CA GLY A 106 4.03 -13.69 19.11
C GLY A 106 4.13 -12.22 18.72
N THR A 107 5.13 -11.79 17.94
CA THR A 107 5.24 -10.40 17.51
C THR A 107 4.11 -10.04 16.56
N LEU A 108 3.34 -9.00 16.85
CA LEU A 108 2.30 -8.53 15.97
C LEU A 108 2.90 -7.98 14.67
N ILE A 109 2.35 -8.41 13.53
CA ILE A 109 2.67 -7.91 12.19
C ILE A 109 1.61 -6.89 11.76
N PHE A 110 0.37 -7.16 12.14
CA PHE A 110 -0.78 -6.37 11.76
C PHE A 110 -1.86 -6.46 12.87
N ALA A 111 -2.60 -5.37 13.06
CA ALA A 111 -3.81 -5.34 13.86
C ALA A 111 -4.77 -4.29 13.26
N ASN A 112 -6.06 -4.63 13.13
CA ASN A 112 -7.03 -3.67 12.65
C ASN A 112 -7.45 -2.70 13.77
N ARG A 113 -8.12 -1.62 13.36
CA ARG A 113 -8.60 -0.59 14.31
C ARG A 113 -9.44 -1.18 15.45
N GLN A 114 -10.30 -2.16 15.16
CA GLN A 114 -11.15 -2.79 16.18
C GLN A 114 -10.33 -3.57 17.20
N PHE A 115 -9.27 -4.27 16.76
CA PHE A 115 -8.35 -4.95 17.67
C PHE A 115 -7.67 -3.94 18.61
N LEU A 116 -7.10 -2.88 18.07
CA LEU A 116 -6.42 -1.84 18.87
C LEU A 116 -7.37 -1.21 19.90
N HIS A 117 -8.58 -0.85 19.47
CA HIS A 117 -9.60 -0.29 20.34
C HIS A 117 -10.00 -1.24 21.46
N ASN A 118 -10.25 -2.51 21.15
CA ASN A 118 -10.68 -3.51 22.14
C ASN A 118 -9.61 -3.79 23.19
N HIS A 119 -8.33 -3.61 22.85
CA HIS A 119 -7.21 -3.83 23.75
C HIS A 119 -6.65 -2.54 24.36
N GLY A 120 -7.24 -1.39 24.05
CA GLY A 120 -6.82 -0.08 24.59
C GLY A 120 -5.43 0.34 24.09
N ILE A 121 -5.04 -0.12 22.88
CA ILE A 121 -3.76 0.20 22.26
C ILE A 121 -3.95 1.45 21.41
N PRO A 122 -3.14 2.51 21.59
CA PRO A 122 -3.20 3.70 20.73
C PRO A 122 -2.85 3.37 19.27
N GLU A 123 -3.52 3.99 18.30
CA GLU A 123 -3.21 3.81 16.87
C GLU A 123 -1.78 4.29 16.50
N SER A 124 -1.15 5.10 17.34
CA SER A 124 0.23 5.56 17.20
C SER A 124 1.27 4.56 17.70
N GLU A 125 0.86 3.46 18.33
CA GLU A 125 1.76 2.45 18.87
C GLU A 125 2.45 1.65 17.76
N GLU A 126 3.73 1.35 17.96
CA GLU A 126 4.53 0.53 17.03
C GLU A 126 4.15 -0.95 17.17
N ILE A 127 3.20 -1.41 16.37
CA ILE A 127 2.65 -2.80 16.41
C ILE A 127 3.77 -3.85 16.41
N GLY A 128 4.85 -3.65 15.64
CA GLY A 128 5.97 -4.59 15.56
C GLY A 128 6.77 -4.80 16.86
N LYS A 129 6.52 -4.01 17.89
CA LYS A 129 7.11 -4.18 19.22
C LYS A 129 6.20 -4.93 20.20
N LEU A 130 4.94 -5.10 19.84
CA LEU A 130 3.94 -5.71 20.72
C LEU A 130 3.94 -7.23 20.58
N LYS A 131 3.73 -7.93 21.69
CA LYS A 131 3.57 -9.37 21.75
C LYS A 131 2.10 -9.73 22.06
N ILE A 132 1.52 -10.58 21.23
CA ILE A 132 0.11 -10.96 21.37
C ILE A 132 -0.21 -11.57 22.73
N TYR A 133 0.68 -12.38 23.30
CA TYR A 133 0.49 -13.02 24.58
C TYR A 133 0.58 -12.06 25.79
N GLU A 134 1.12 -10.85 25.60
CA GLU A 134 1.12 -9.78 26.62
C GLU A 134 -0.17 -8.97 26.59
N ILE A 135 -0.88 -9.01 25.44
CA ILE A 135 -2.09 -8.21 25.17
C ILE A 135 -3.34 -9.05 25.39
N ALA A 136 -3.36 -10.29 24.92
CA ALA A 136 -4.51 -11.18 24.99
C ALA A 136 -4.54 -11.89 26.35
N GLY A 137 -5.44 -11.45 27.24
CA GLY A 137 -5.49 -11.81 28.66
C GLY A 137 -5.52 -13.32 29.00
N ASP A 138 -6.02 -14.17 28.09
CA ASP A 138 -6.07 -15.62 28.28
C ASP A 138 -4.81 -16.36 27.78
N MET A 139 -3.92 -15.65 27.13
CA MET A 139 -2.65 -16.17 26.62
C MET A 139 -1.50 -15.53 27.39
N ASN A 140 -1.41 -15.87 28.69
CA ASN A 140 -0.50 -15.19 29.61
C ASN A 140 0.97 -15.53 29.41
N THR A 141 1.31 -16.46 28.51
CA THR A 141 2.70 -16.87 28.31
C THR A 141 3.05 -17.08 26.84
N GLN A 142 4.33 -16.83 26.52
CA GLN A 142 4.90 -17.19 25.22
C GLN A 142 4.70 -18.68 24.90
N LYS A 143 4.71 -19.54 25.92
CA LYS A 143 4.51 -20.99 25.77
C LYS A 143 3.11 -21.32 25.26
N ASP A 144 2.08 -20.70 25.81
CA ASP A 144 0.67 -20.90 25.38
C ASP A 144 0.48 -20.48 23.93
N TRP A 145 1.09 -19.37 23.52
CA TRP A 145 1.09 -18.92 22.14
C TRP A 145 1.77 -19.95 21.22
N HIS A 146 2.92 -20.42 21.61
CA HIS A 146 3.73 -21.38 20.81
C HIS A 146 3.01 -22.72 20.64
N GLU A 147 2.35 -23.22 21.67
CA GLU A 147 1.54 -24.45 21.61
C GLU A 147 0.34 -24.29 20.65
N ARG A 148 -0.32 -23.13 20.67
CA ARG A 148 -1.41 -22.82 19.72
C ARG A 148 -0.90 -22.71 18.27
N CYS A 149 0.26 -22.11 18.06
CA CYS A 149 0.88 -22.01 16.72
C CYS A 149 1.23 -23.39 16.15
N LYS A 150 1.74 -24.32 16.97
CA LYS A 150 2.03 -25.70 16.51
C LYS A 150 0.81 -26.40 15.94
N ASP A 151 -0.33 -26.28 16.59
CA ASP A 151 -1.56 -26.91 16.13
C ASP A 151 -2.02 -26.34 14.77
N ILE A 152 -1.81 -25.03 14.55
CA ILE A 152 -2.19 -24.34 13.32
C ILE A 152 -1.24 -24.71 12.18
N LEU A 153 0.08 -24.74 12.41
CA LEU A 153 1.10 -25.09 11.43
C LEU A 153 0.97 -26.53 10.90
N HIS A 154 0.27 -27.43 11.63
CA HIS A 154 -0.05 -28.79 11.17
C HIS A 154 -1.35 -28.86 10.34
N GLY A 155 -1.82 -27.73 9.81
CA GLY A 155 -2.99 -27.66 8.90
C GLY A 155 -4.34 -27.58 9.61
N GLY A 156 -4.35 -27.28 10.91
CA GLY A 156 -5.55 -27.02 11.68
C GLY A 156 -5.94 -25.55 11.70
N SER A 157 -7.21 -25.25 11.43
CA SER A 157 -7.78 -23.95 11.83
C SER A 157 -8.38 -24.10 13.22
N ARG A 158 -8.13 -23.15 14.12
CA ARG A 158 -8.82 -23.10 15.42
C ARG A 158 -9.55 -21.79 15.58
N SER A 159 -10.83 -21.89 15.94
CA SER A 159 -11.57 -20.78 16.53
C SER A 159 -11.62 -20.97 18.05
N PHE A 160 -11.39 -19.92 18.80
CA PHE A 160 -11.55 -19.93 20.24
C PHE A 160 -12.19 -18.62 20.72
N VAL A 161 -12.91 -18.71 21.83
CA VAL A 161 -13.43 -17.52 22.50
C VAL A 161 -12.42 -17.14 23.58
N ALA A 162 -11.75 -16.02 23.37
CA ALA A 162 -10.89 -15.45 24.40
C ALA A 162 -11.74 -14.55 25.31
N HIS A 163 -11.73 -14.81 26.61
CA HIS A 163 -12.30 -13.90 27.61
C HIS A 163 -11.26 -12.81 27.87
N HIS A 164 -11.50 -11.63 27.36
CA HIS A 164 -10.60 -10.49 27.54
C HIS A 164 -11.14 -9.58 28.64
N PRO A 165 -10.31 -9.14 29.60
CA PRO A 165 -10.66 -8.10 30.55
C PRO A 165 -10.61 -6.73 29.90
N SER A 166 -11.20 -6.58 28.71
CA SER A 166 -11.24 -5.29 28.03
C SER A 166 -12.26 -4.37 28.71
N LYS A 167 -11.93 -3.09 28.75
CA LYS A 167 -12.84 -2.05 29.27
C LYS A 167 -14.09 -1.87 28.41
N VAL A 168 -14.12 -2.45 27.19
CA VAL A 168 -15.12 -2.14 26.15
C VAL A 168 -15.96 -3.35 25.73
N SER A 169 -15.44 -4.58 25.77
CA SER A 169 -16.19 -5.78 25.38
C SER A 169 -15.85 -6.97 26.27
N LYS A 170 -16.88 -7.78 26.62
CA LYS A 170 -16.70 -8.95 27.47
C LYS A 170 -16.25 -10.21 26.74
N ASN A 171 -16.41 -10.27 25.42
CA ASN A 171 -16.06 -11.45 24.60
C ASN A 171 -15.41 -11.00 23.28
N ILE A 172 -14.24 -11.52 22.96
CA ILE A 172 -13.56 -11.30 21.67
C ILE A 172 -13.41 -12.66 20.99
N PHE A 173 -13.89 -12.74 19.75
CA PHE A 173 -13.70 -13.90 18.89
C PHE A 173 -12.44 -13.69 18.05
N CYS A 174 -11.49 -14.62 18.12
CA CYS A 174 -10.31 -14.63 17.28
C CYS A 174 -10.36 -15.85 16.35
N LEU A 175 -10.19 -15.62 15.06
CA LEU A 175 -9.97 -16.65 14.05
C LEU A 175 -8.51 -16.59 13.62
N LEU A 176 -7.81 -17.70 13.76
CA LEU A 176 -6.42 -17.86 13.30
C LEU A 176 -6.44 -18.80 12.08
N TYR A 177 -5.87 -18.31 10.97
CA TYR A 177 -5.66 -19.09 9.75
C TYR A 177 -4.18 -19.10 9.40
N THR A 178 -3.69 -20.20 8.87
CA THR A 178 -2.39 -20.32 8.20
C THR A 178 -2.57 -20.36 6.69
#